data_e33f7398f8c378f1d86363a7a83f1cca
#
_entry.id   e33f7398f8c378f1d86363a7a83f1cca
#
_cell.length_a   1.000
_cell.length_b   1.000
_cell.length_c   1.000
_cell.angle_alpha   90.00
_cell.angle_beta   90.00
_cell.angle_gamma   90.00
#
_symmetry.space_group_name_H-M   'P 1'
#
loop_
_entity.id
_entity.type
_entity.pdbx_description
1 polymer ?
#
loop_
_entity_poly.entity_id
_entity_poly.type
_entity_poly.pdbx_seq_one_letter_code
_entity_poly.pdbx_strand_id
1 'polypeptide(L)'
;EIYTLSLHDALPISSLAQIEEAARAARVHDVIAALPQGYDTVVDSSRLSGGERQRLGIARALLADTPVVILDEATASADPDSELEIRRALSTLLKGRTVLMIAHRLHTVRDAERIVVMDHGRVVETGTHASLMAVDGVYAAMWAATGSPETSADGGERREVAIW
;
A
#
# COMPACT_ATOMS: atom_id res chain seq x y z
N GLU A 1 21.26 1.86 1.91
CA GLU A 1 21.23 3.26 1.46
C GLU A 1 20.41 4.06 2.46
N ILE A 2 21.03 5.11 3.03
CA ILE A 2 20.39 5.97 4.03
C ILE A 2 19.56 6.99 3.25
N TYR A 3 18.26 6.77 3.18
CA TYR A 3 17.34 7.82 2.71
C TYR A 3 17.04 8.73 3.90
N THR A 4 17.80 9.80 4.03
CA THR A 4 17.45 10.95 4.87
C THR A 4 16.26 11.64 4.24
N LEU A 5 15.08 11.45 4.79
CA LEU A 5 13.85 12.06 4.30
C LEU A 5 13.34 13.03 5.35
N SER A 6 13.75 14.29 5.20
CA SER A 6 12.92 15.40 5.67
C SER A 6 11.65 15.44 4.81
N LEU A 7 10.46 15.52 5.41
CA LEU A 7 9.23 15.79 4.66
C LEU A 7 9.35 17.09 3.85
N HIS A 8 10.18 18.01 4.31
CA HIS A 8 10.46 19.29 3.66
C HIS A 8 11.31 19.15 2.39
N ASP A 9 12.22 18.17 2.34
CA ASP A 9 13.08 17.94 1.18
C ASP A 9 12.40 17.14 0.06
N ALA A 10 11.26 16.50 0.37
CA ALA A 10 10.58 15.63 -0.58
C ALA A 10 9.80 16.39 -1.66
N LEU A 11 9.34 17.63 -1.38
CA LEU A 11 8.59 18.47 -2.33
C LEU A 11 8.86 19.96 -2.04
N PRO A 12 9.75 20.60 -2.81
CA PRO A 12 10.20 21.98 -2.55
C PRO A 12 9.12 23.07 -2.75
N ILE A 13 7.85 22.71 -2.97
CA ILE A 13 6.78 23.63 -3.38
C ILE A 13 5.62 23.66 -2.37
N SER A 14 5.63 22.80 -1.31
CA SER A 14 4.50 22.72 -0.38
C SER A 14 4.72 23.58 0.87
N SER A 15 3.69 24.30 1.29
CA SER A 15 3.71 25.01 2.56
C SER A 15 3.63 24.06 3.76
N LEU A 16 4.14 24.49 4.93
CA LEU A 16 4.03 23.71 6.17
C LEU A 16 2.58 23.31 6.48
N ALA A 17 1.62 24.21 6.20
CA ALA A 17 0.20 23.94 6.41
C ALA A 17 -0.29 22.76 5.55
N GLN A 18 0.12 22.67 4.30
CA GLN A 18 -0.22 21.56 3.40
C GLN A 18 0.43 20.24 3.86
N ILE A 19 1.68 20.31 4.34
CA ILE A 19 2.39 19.16 4.89
C ILE A 19 1.66 18.62 6.14
N GLU A 20 1.27 19.52 7.05
CA GLU A 20 0.51 19.13 8.24
C GLU A 20 -0.87 18.56 7.90
N GLU A 21 -1.57 19.12 6.93
CA GLU A 21 -2.87 18.61 6.48
C GLU A 21 -2.73 17.18 5.91
N ALA A 22 -1.76 16.95 5.04
CA ALA A 22 -1.47 15.62 4.51
C ALA A 22 -1.08 14.62 5.61
N ALA A 23 -0.30 15.03 6.60
CA ALA A 23 0.08 14.20 7.74
C ALA A 23 -1.12 13.85 8.64
N ARG A 24 -2.05 14.78 8.86
CA ARG A 24 -3.31 14.51 9.59
C ARG A 24 -4.20 13.55 8.80
N ALA A 25 -4.35 13.75 7.52
CA ALA A 25 -5.11 12.85 6.64
C ALA A 25 -4.53 11.44 6.61
N ALA A 26 -3.21 11.31 6.66
CA ALA A 26 -2.49 10.03 6.76
C ALA A 26 -2.37 9.47 8.19
N ARG A 27 -2.94 10.13 9.21
CA ARG A 27 -2.90 9.67 10.61
C ARG A 27 -1.49 9.54 11.20
N VAL A 28 -0.56 10.43 10.79
CA VAL A 28 0.84 10.41 11.25
C VAL A 28 1.28 11.73 11.88
N HIS A 29 0.42 12.75 11.89
CA HIS A 29 0.70 14.08 12.44
C HIS A 29 1.20 14.03 13.89
N ASP A 30 0.46 13.34 14.77
CA ASP A 30 0.77 13.30 16.20
C ASP A 30 2.11 12.60 16.47
N VAL A 31 2.44 11.57 15.66
CA VAL A 31 3.75 10.91 15.72
C VAL A 31 4.87 11.87 15.36
N ILE A 32 4.70 12.63 14.27
CA ILE A 32 5.69 13.62 13.83
C ILE A 32 5.84 14.73 14.84
N ALA A 33 4.73 15.27 15.36
CA ALA A 33 4.74 16.35 16.34
C ALA A 33 5.41 15.96 17.67
N ALA A 34 5.40 14.68 18.03
CA ALA A 34 6.07 14.14 19.22
C ALA A 34 7.58 13.93 19.03
N LEU A 35 8.12 14.05 17.82
CA LEU A 35 9.56 13.95 17.57
C LEU A 35 10.30 15.19 18.14
N PRO A 36 11.58 15.08 18.50
CA PRO A 36 12.33 16.14 19.17
C PRO A 36 12.35 17.49 18.44
N GLN A 37 12.26 17.49 17.11
CA GLN A 37 12.24 18.68 16.26
C GLN A 37 10.96 18.74 15.40
N GLY A 38 9.93 17.96 15.75
CA GLY A 38 8.68 17.92 14.98
C GLY A 38 8.93 17.60 13.49
N TYR A 39 8.41 18.43 12.63
CA TYR A 39 8.54 18.29 11.18
C TYR A 39 9.96 18.52 10.63
N ASP A 40 10.84 19.14 11.39
CA ASP A 40 12.25 19.35 11.03
C ASP A 40 13.15 18.19 11.48
N THR A 41 12.56 17.15 12.09
CA THR A 41 13.33 15.99 12.53
C THR A 41 13.83 15.18 11.34
N VAL A 42 15.14 14.97 11.27
CA VAL A 42 15.73 14.00 10.33
C VAL A 42 15.40 12.60 10.82
N VAL A 43 14.61 11.87 10.05
CA VAL A 43 14.12 10.54 10.40
C VAL A 43 14.96 9.48 9.71
N ASP A 44 15.61 8.61 10.49
CA ASP A 44 16.18 7.37 10.02
C ASP A 44 15.20 6.19 10.17
N SER A 45 15.52 5.07 9.56
CA SER A 45 14.66 3.88 9.56
C SER A 45 14.41 3.27 10.94
N SER A 46 15.17 3.68 11.98
CA SER A 46 15.07 3.14 13.35
C SER A 46 14.09 3.91 14.24
N ARG A 47 13.74 5.15 13.88
CA ARG A 47 12.93 6.05 14.71
C ARG A 47 11.42 5.89 14.57
N LEU A 48 10.98 5.24 13.49
CA LEU A 48 9.55 5.00 13.23
C LEU A 48 9.28 3.50 13.14
N SER A 49 8.13 3.08 13.65
CA SER A 49 7.61 1.73 13.43
C SER A 49 7.30 1.48 11.94
N GLY A 50 7.10 0.23 11.55
CA GLY A 50 6.70 -0.12 10.18
C GLY A 50 5.42 0.60 9.74
N GLY A 51 4.40 0.60 10.60
CA GLY A 51 3.13 1.27 10.34
C GLY A 51 3.24 2.80 10.25
N GLU A 52 4.08 3.43 11.06
CA GLU A 52 4.33 4.87 11.02
C GLU A 52 5.06 5.26 9.72
N ARG A 53 6.08 4.48 9.31
CA ARG A 53 6.75 4.70 8.01
C ARG A 53 5.79 4.59 6.84
N GLN A 54 4.89 3.63 6.89
CA GLN A 54 3.88 3.44 5.85
C GLN A 54 2.90 4.63 5.79
N ARG A 55 2.38 5.09 6.93
CA ARG A 55 1.54 6.28 7.01
C ARG A 55 2.27 7.55 6.54
N LEU A 56 3.58 7.66 6.82
CA LEU A 56 4.40 8.73 6.28
C LEU A 56 4.49 8.67 4.74
N GLY A 57 4.64 7.48 4.17
CA GLY A 57 4.56 7.28 2.72
C GLY A 57 3.22 7.69 2.13
N ILE A 58 2.11 7.39 2.82
CA ILE A 58 0.76 7.82 2.42
C ILE A 58 0.62 9.34 2.48
N ALA A 59 1.15 10.01 3.52
CA ALA A 59 1.16 11.47 3.63
C ALA A 59 1.87 12.12 2.43
N ARG A 60 3.00 11.57 2.02
CA ARG A 60 3.75 12.04 0.83
C ARG A 60 2.95 11.86 -0.46
N ALA A 61 2.27 10.73 -0.62
CA ALA A 61 1.43 10.47 -1.78
C ALA A 61 0.20 11.40 -1.82
N LEU A 62 -0.40 11.72 -0.67
CA LEU A 62 -1.47 12.71 -0.55
C LEU A 62 -0.99 14.11 -0.95
N LEU A 63 0.20 14.50 -0.48
CA LEU A 63 0.79 15.80 -0.79
C LEU A 63 1.16 15.94 -2.26
N ALA A 64 1.59 14.85 -2.90
CA ALA A 64 1.91 14.81 -4.33
C ALA A 64 0.67 14.96 -5.23
N ASP A 65 -0.51 14.66 -4.71
CA ASP A 65 -1.83 14.78 -5.35
C ASP A 65 -1.90 14.24 -6.79
N THR A 66 -1.32 13.07 -7.01
CA THR A 66 -1.29 12.44 -8.33
C THR A 66 -2.60 11.73 -8.64
N PRO A 67 -3.08 11.74 -9.92
CA PRO A 67 -4.31 11.06 -10.31
C PRO A 67 -4.20 9.53 -10.30
N VAL A 68 -2.99 8.99 -10.32
CA VAL A 68 -2.69 7.55 -10.32
C VAL A 68 -1.83 7.21 -9.09
N VAL A 69 -2.24 6.19 -8.36
CA VAL A 69 -1.52 5.67 -7.18
C VAL A 69 -1.14 4.22 -7.43
N ILE A 70 0.14 3.90 -7.23
CA ILE A 70 0.63 2.52 -7.27
C ILE A 70 0.88 2.07 -5.84
N LEU A 71 0.25 0.97 -5.44
CA LEU A 71 0.42 0.34 -4.14
C LEU A 71 1.14 -0.99 -4.32
N ASP A 72 2.34 -1.08 -3.77
CA ASP A 72 3.10 -2.31 -3.69
C ASP A 72 3.14 -2.77 -2.22
N GLU A 73 2.56 -3.95 -1.95
CA GLU A 73 2.55 -4.59 -0.63
C GLU A 73 2.08 -3.71 0.55
N ALA A 74 1.09 -2.86 0.32
CA ALA A 74 0.68 -1.77 1.23
C ALA A 74 0.21 -2.18 2.65
N THR A 75 0.19 -3.49 3.04
CA THR A 75 -0.36 -3.93 4.34
C THR A 75 0.48 -4.99 5.06
N ALA A 76 1.71 -5.21 4.70
CA ALA A 76 2.46 -6.44 5.02
C ALA A 76 3.23 -6.43 6.36
N SER A 77 2.93 -5.75 7.42
CA SER A 77 3.57 -5.99 8.74
C SER A 77 3.26 -4.93 9.81
N ALA A 78 2.00 -4.58 9.97
CA ALA A 78 1.61 -3.72 11.06
C ALA A 78 0.91 -4.53 12.17
N ASP A 79 1.08 -4.11 13.41
CA ASP A 79 0.21 -4.55 14.51
C ASP A 79 -1.26 -4.17 14.23
N PRO A 80 -2.25 -4.79 14.88
CA PRO A 80 -3.67 -4.58 14.58
C PRO A 80 -4.13 -3.11 14.68
N ASP A 81 -3.58 -2.33 15.61
CA ASP A 81 -3.94 -0.92 15.77
C ASP A 81 -3.36 -0.08 14.64
N SER A 82 -2.11 -0.31 14.27
CA SER A 82 -1.47 0.32 13.12
C SER A 82 -2.17 -0.04 11.80
N GLU A 83 -2.65 -1.28 11.66
CA GLU A 83 -3.38 -1.71 10.45
C GLU A 83 -4.67 -0.92 10.24
N LEU A 84 -5.42 -0.64 11.31
CA LEU A 84 -6.64 0.15 11.22
C LEU A 84 -6.35 1.59 10.76
N GLU A 85 -5.33 2.22 11.32
CA GLU A 85 -4.94 3.58 10.95
C GLU A 85 -4.40 3.65 9.51
N ILE A 86 -3.63 2.64 9.07
CA ILE A 86 -3.17 2.52 7.68
C ILE A 86 -4.37 2.38 6.72
N ARG A 87 -5.34 1.53 7.03
CA ARG A 87 -6.56 1.35 6.20
C ARG A 87 -7.34 2.67 6.05
N ARG A 88 -7.49 3.44 7.14
CA ARG A 88 -8.15 4.74 7.12
C ARG A 88 -7.39 5.75 6.25
N ALA A 89 -6.08 5.80 6.40
CA ALA A 89 -5.21 6.67 5.60
C ALA A 89 -5.27 6.30 4.11
N LEU A 90 -5.20 5.00 3.77
CA LEU A 90 -5.35 4.51 2.40
C LEU A 90 -6.73 4.85 1.82
N SER A 91 -7.81 4.65 2.57
CA SER A 91 -9.16 5.03 2.11
C SER A 91 -9.24 6.51 1.74
N THR A 92 -8.55 7.38 2.46
CA THR A 92 -8.46 8.81 2.12
C THR A 92 -7.63 9.03 0.85
N LEU A 93 -6.46 8.35 0.73
CA LEU A 93 -5.59 8.49 -0.43
C LEU A 93 -6.25 8.02 -1.73
N LEU A 94 -6.98 6.90 -1.69
CA LEU A 94 -7.50 6.25 -2.89
C LEU A 94 -8.76 6.89 -3.45
N LYS A 95 -9.43 7.74 -2.67
CA LYS A 95 -10.69 8.36 -3.07
C LYS A 95 -10.55 9.21 -4.33
N GLY A 96 -11.27 8.84 -5.38
CA GLY A 96 -11.31 9.58 -6.65
C GLY A 96 -10.05 9.44 -7.51
N ARG A 97 -9.19 8.46 -7.24
CA ARG A 97 -7.96 8.20 -7.99
C ARG A 97 -7.99 6.84 -8.68
N THR A 98 -7.23 6.71 -9.74
CA THR A 98 -6.94 5.41 -10.34
C THR A 98 -5.89 4.69 -9.50
N VAL A 99 -6.18 3.46 -9.09
CA VAL A 99 -5.32 2.68 -8.20
C VAL A 99 -4.82 1.44 -8.92
N LEU A 100 -3.51 1.29 -8.99
CA LEU A 100 -2.85 0.06 -9.38
C LEU A 100 -2.29 -0.60 -8.12
N MET A 101 -2.80 -1.78 -7.76
CA MET A 101 -2.34 -2.51 -6.57
C MET A 101 -1.64 -3.80 -6.98
N ILE A 102 -0.41 -3.98 -6.51
CA ILE A 102 0.29 -5.27 -6.58
C ILE A 102 -0.02 -6.01 -5.28
N ALA A 103 -0.70 -7.15 -5.40
CA ALA A 103 -1.20 -7.87 -4.24
C ALA A 103 -0.53 -9.23 -4.07
N HIS A 104 0.02 -9.43 -2.88
CA HIS A 104 0.50 -10.73 -2.41
C HIS A 104 -0.56 -11.50 -1.58
N ARG A 105 -1.68 -10.83 -1.24
CA ARG A 105 -2.80 -11.43 -0.51
C ARG A 105 -4.07 -11.29 -1.35
N LEU A 106 -4.56 -12.39 -1.90
CA LEU A 106 -5.71 -12.39 -2.82
C LEU A 106 -6.99 -11.80 -2.23
N HIS A 107 -7.19 -11.89 -0.90
CA HIS A 107 -8.39 -11.29 -0.28
C HIS A 107 -8.43 -9.76 -0.40
N THR A 108 -7.29 -9.07 -0.58
CA THR A 108 -7.24 -7.61 -0.72
C THR A 108 -7.77 -7.14 -2.07
N VAL A 109 -7.84 -8.04 -3.05
CA VAL A 109 -8.18 -7.73 -4.45
C VAL A 109 -9.58 -8.16 -4.84
N ARG A 110 -10.30 -8.81 -3.92
CA ARG A 110 -11.63 -9.37 -4.16
C ARG A 110 -12.62 -8.33 -4.72
N ASP A 111 -12.57 -7.12 -4.17
CA ASP A 111 -13.52 -6.04 -4.48
C ASP A 111 -12.98 -5.07 -5.56
N ALA A 112 -11.89 -5.43 -6.24
CA ALA A 112 -11.33 -4.64 -7.32
C ALA A 112 -12.23 -4.66 -8.56
N GLU A 113 -12.32 -3.52 -9.25
CA GLU A 113 -13.08 -3.39 -10.50
C GLU A 113 -12.50 -4.26 -11.61
N ARG A 114 -11.18 -4.44 -11.61
CA ARG A 114 -10.46 -5.29 -12.56
C ARG A 114 -9.26 -5.96 -11.91
N ILE A 115 -9.16 -7.26 -12.10
CA ILE A 115 -8.04 -8.09 -11.69
C ILE A 115 -7.29 -8.52 -12.94
N VAL A 116 -5.97 -8.38 -12.93
CA VAL A 116 -5.07 -8.87 -13.98
C VAL A 116 -4.16 -9.91 -13.38
N VAL A 117 -4.22 -11.13 -13.86
CA VAL A 117 -3.35 -12.22 -13.42
C VAL A 117 -2.16 -12.31 -14.37
N MET A 118 -0.97 -12.25 -13.81
CA MET A 118 0.28 -12.34 -14.54
C MET A 118 1.00 -13.65 -14.20
N ASP A 119 1.54 -14.29 -15.23
CA ASP A 119 2.38 -15.47 -15.11
C ASP A 119 3.58 -15.34 -16.05
N HIS A 120 4.79 -15.53 -15.54
CA HIS A 120 6.05 -15.37 -16.32
C HIS A 120 6.13 -14.04 -17.12
N GLY A 121 5.68 -12.92 -16.52
CA GLY A 121 5.71 -11.59 -17.14
C GLY A 121 4.66 -11.39 -18.25
N ARG A 122 3.67 -12.25 -18.34
CA ARG A 122 2.56 -12.17 -19.32
C ARG A 122 1.22 -12.14 -18.62
N VAL A 123 0.29 -11.36 -19.14
CA VAL A 123 -1.10 -11.38 -18.70
C VAL A 123 -1.74 -12.70 -19.20
N VAL A 124 -2.23 -13.50 -18.26
CA VAL A 124 -2.88 -14.79 -18.56
C VAL A 124 -4.39 -14.75 -18.36
N GLU A 125 -4.88 -13.95 -17.39
CA GLU A 125 -6.29 -13.77 -17.12
C GLU A 125 -6.59 -12.32 -16.78
N THR A 126 -7.81 -11.87 -17.12
CA THR A 126 -8.30 -10.54 -16.76
C THR A 126 -9.80 -10.60 -16.50
N GLY A 127 -10.26 -10.01 -15.39
CA GLY A 127 -11.68 -10.00 -15.07
C GLY A 127 -11.97 -9.44 -13.69
N THR A 128 -13.18 -9.63 -13.19
CA THR A 128 -13.56 -9.42 -11.80
C THR A 128 -13.36 -10.71 -11.01
N HIS A 129 -13.35 -10.63 -9.68
CA HIS A 129 -13.30 -11.83 -8.83
C HIS A 129 -14.33 -12.89 -9.26
N ALA A 130 -15.60 -12.48 -9.43
CA ALA A 130 -16.67 -13.40 -9.80
C ALA A 130 -16.45 -14.07 -11.18
N SER A 131 -16.02 -13.30 -12.18
CA SER A 131 -15.77 -13.85 -13.52
C SER A 131 -14.58 -14.79 -13.56
N LEU A 132 -13.50 -14.47 -12.84
CA LEU A 132 -12.29 -15.29 -12.78
C LEU A 132 -12.51 -16.60 -12.01
N MET A 133 -13.30 -16.55 -10.93
CA MET A 133 -13.72 -17.77 -10.21
C MET A 133 -14.56 -18.71 -11.08
N ALA A 134 -15.42 -18.16 -11.97
CA ALA A 134 -16.28 -18.95 -12.85
C ALA A 134 -15.51 -19.67 -13.99
N VAL A 135 -14.33 -19.16 -14.36
CA VAL A 135 -13.47 -19.76 -15.40
C VAL A 135 -12.69 -20.98 -14.87
N ASP A 136 -12.54 -21.11 -13.54
CA ASP A 136 -11.75 -22.16 -12.88
C ASP A 136 -10.30 -22.24 -13.39
N GLY A 137 -9.70 -21.06 -13.61
CA GLY A 137 -8.36 -20.89 -14.16
C GLY A 137 -7.28 -20.69 -13.09
N VAL A 138 -6.23 -19.97 -13.48
CA VAL A 138 -5.07 -19.68 -12.61
C VAL A 138 -5.50 -18.91 -11.36
N TYR A 139 -6.36 -17.90 -11.52
CA TYR A 139 -6.88 -17.13 -10.39
C TYR A 139 -7.66 -17.99 -9.40
N ALA A 140 -8.57 -18.84 -9.88
CA ALA A 140 -9.35 -19.74 -9.02
C ALA A 140 -8.45 -20.72 -8.26
N ALA A 141 -7.43 -21.28 -8.92
CA ALA A 141 -6.45 -22.15 -8.29
C ALA A 141 -5.64 -21.41 -7.19
N MET A 142 -5.20 -20.16 -7.46
CA MET A 142 -4.52 -19.32 -6.47
C MET A 142 -5.45 -19.02 -5.28
N TRP A 143 -6.73 -18.71 -5.53
CA TRP A 143 -7.71 -18.45 -4.49
C TRP A 143 -7.97 -19.65 -3.60
N ALA A 144 -8.11 -20.84 -4.19
CA ALA A 144 -8.28 -22.08 -3.44
C ALA A 144 -7.07 -22.40 -2.53
N ALA A 145 -5.86 -22.09 -3.01
CA ALA A 145 -4.64 -22.29 -2.22
C ALA A 145 -4.54 -21.38 -0.99
N THR A 146 -5.18 -20.19 -1.01
CA THR A 146 -5.18 -19.27 0.15
C THR A 146 -6.11 -19.72 1.28
N GLY A 147 -7.08 -20.59 1.02
CA GLY A 147 -8.02 -21.14 2.01
C GLY A 147 -7.51 -22.37 2.78
N SER A 148 -6.34 -22.92 2.46
CA SER A 148 -5.73 -24.04 3.17
C SER A 148 -4.72 -23.53 4.20
N PRO A 149 -4.90 -23.75 5.52
CA PRO A 149 -3.84 -23.55 6.48
C PRO A 149 -2.76 -24.62 6.24
N GLU A 150 -1.54 -24.20 6.03
CA GLU A 150 -0.34 -25.02 5.75
C GLU A 150 -0.07 -25.31 4.27
N THR A 151 0.72 -24.42 3.67
CA THR A 151 1.90 -24.80 2.87
C THR A 151 2.76 -23.56 2.61
N SER A 152 3.52 -23.13 3.60
CA SER A 152 4.69 -22.28 3.39
C SER A 152 5.91 -23.21 3.39
N ALA A 153 6.21 -23.86 2.27
CA ALA A 153 7.51 -24.40 1.91
C ALA A 153 7.41 -25.08 0.55
N ASP A 154 7.60 -24.34 -0.50
CA ASP A 154 8.40 -24.79 -1.63
C ASP A 154 8.65 -23.60 -2.58
N GLY A 155 9.85 -23.52 -3.16
CA GLY A 155 10.31 -22.46 -4.07
C GLY A 155 9.53 -22.39 -5.39
N GLY A 156 8.22 -22.23 -5.31
CA GLY A 156 7.33 -22.04 -6.44
C GLY A 156 7.41 -20.62 -6.99
N GLU A 157 7.53 -20.54 -8.31
CA GLU A 157 7.56 -19.33 -9.14
C GLU A 157 6.54 -18.29 -8.67
N ARG A 158 7.00 -17.06 -8.50
CA ARG A 158 6.15 -15.93 -8.04
C ARG A 158 5.12 -15.62 -9.13
N ARG A 159 3.86 -15.89 -8.84
CA ARG A 159 2.73 -15.41 -9.62
C ARG A 159 2.25 -14.12 -8.98
N GLU A 160 2.16 -13.07 -9.75
CA GLU A 160 1.78 -11.74 -9.31
C GLU A 160 0.37 -11.41 -9.80
N VAL A 161 -0.42 -10.79 -8.94
CA VAL A 161 -1.74 -10.27 -9.29
C VAL A 161 -1.66 -8.75 -9.26
N ALA A 162 -1.79 -8.12 -10.42
CA ALA A 162 -1.91 -6.68 -10.55
C ALA A 162 -3.39 -6.29 -10.74
N ILE A 163 -3.80 -5.16 -10.17
CA ILE A 163 -5.19 -4.72 -10.15
C ILE A 163 -5.27 -3.28 -10.62
N TRP A 164 -6.27 -3.03 -11.42
CA TRP A 164 -6.59 -1.71 -11.95
C TRP A 164 -7.92 -1.24 -11.39
#